data_9db00f4fe01ba920e35a74511b527d07
#
_entry.id   9db00f4fe01ba920e35a74511b527d07
#
_cell.length_a   1.000
_cell.length_b   1.000
_cell.length_c   1.000
_cell.angle_alpha   90.00
_cell.angle_beta   90.00
_cell.angle_gamma   90.00
#
_symmetry.space_group_name_H-M   'P 1'
#
loop_
_entity.id
_entity.type
_entity.pdbx_description
1 polymer ?
#
loop_
_entity_poly.entity_id
_entity_poly.type
_entity_poly.pdbx_seq_one_letter_code
_entity_poly.pdbx_strand_id
1 'polypeptide(L)'
;LSAGVTNFRSLYWNVERDTLIAIPLFIFMGIMLQRSKVAEDLLVTMAQLFGPIPGGLGISVVLVGALLAATTGIVGATVIAMGMISLPAMLRNKYSHSLATGTICASGTLGQIIPPSIVLIILADQLSSAADQASAMRKAAYREITGEFSMPSVLDISSASAGDMFMGAFVPGLVLVALYILYILFTAIIRPKMAPPIGYSGAYDRQFLVKVLMALLPPLSLIFVVLGSILTGVATVNQAGAVGAVGAMLMAGYRLHHRDERRYWPAFIAIFSVIALGFIV
;
A
#
# COMPACT_ATOMS: atom_id res chain seq x y z
N LEU A 1 6.52 42.88 2.94
CA LEU A 1 7.18 42.08 3.99
C LEU A 1 6.22 41.12 4.71
N SER A 2 4.98 41.55 5.03
CA SER A 2 3.98 40.70 5.73
C SER A 2 3.53 39.47 4.92
N ALA A 3 3.28 39.62 3.63
CA ALA A 3 2.87 38.51 2.75
C ALA A 3 3.98 37.45 2.59
N GLY A 4 5.24 37.85 2.55
CA GLY A 4 6.37 36.95 2.49
C GLY A 4 6.56 36.12 3.79
N VAL A 5 6.40 36.77 4.93
CA VAL A 5 6.46 36.10 6.25
C VAL A 5 5.31 35.15 6.44
N THR A 6 4.10 35.49 5.98
CA THR A 6 2.93 34.62 6.07
C THR A 6 3.08 33.37 5.18
N ASN A 7 3.62 33.52 3.97
CA ASN A 7 3.90 32.40 3.08
C ASN A 7 5.05 31.51 3.62
N PHE A 8 6.08 32.10 4.22
CA PHE A 8 7.15 31.34 4.87
C PHE A 8 6.64 30.57 6.10
N ARG A 9 5.77 31.18 6.88
CA ARG A 9 5.14 30.57 8.05
C ARG A 9 4.19 29.44 7.66
N SER A 10 3.44 29.58 6.57
CA SER A 10 2.57 28.52 6.05
C SER A 10 3.35 27.35 5.48
N LEU A 11 4.51 27.59 4.86
CA LEU A 11 5.46 26.56 4.41
C LEU A 11 6.05 25.80 5.62
N TYR A 12 6.49 26.54 6.65
CA TYR A 12 7.04 25.96 7.87
C TYR A 12 5.99 25.14 8.63
N TRP A 13 4.75 25.66 8.74
CA TRP A 13 3.63 24.96 9.36
C TRP A 13 3.23 23.68 8.63
N ASN A 14 3.36 23.62 7.31
CA ASN A 14 3.14 22.41 6.53
C ASN A 14 4.23 21.34 6.77
N VAL A 15 5.45 21.74 7.08
CA VAL A 15 6.55 20.82 7.42
C VAL A 15 6.40 20.26 8.84
N GLU A 16 5.79 21.01 9.77
CA GLU A 16 5.48 20.56 11.14
C GLU A 16 4.26 19.61 11.24
N ARG A 17 3.53 19.40 10.12
CA ARG A 17 2.46 18.39 10.09
C ARG A 17 3.06 17.00 10.03
N ASP A 18 3.16 16.38 11.18
CA ASP A 18 3.71 15.02 11.34
C ASP A 18 3.12 14.02 10.35
N THR A 19 1.80 14.10 10.09
CA THR A 19 1.10 13.18 9.18
C THR A 19 1.68 13.18 7.76
N LEU A 20 2.20 14.31 7.27
CA LEU A 20 2.75 14.41 5.92
C LEU A 20 4.15 13.78 5.79
N ILE A 21 4.87 13.58 6.88
CA ILE A 21 6.17 12.88 6.90
C ILE A 21 6.00 11.40 6.52
N ALA A 22 4.84 10.82 6.79
CA ALA A 22 4.54 9.45 6.40
C ALA A 22 4.59 9.24 4.87
N ILE A 23 4.24 10.27 4.07
CA ILE A 23 4.18 10.17 2.62
C ILE A 23 5.54 9.76 2.00
N PRO A 24 6.65 10.48 2.23
CA PRO A 24 7.94 10.07 1.67
C PRO A 24 8.40 8.71 2.19
N LEU A 25 8.05 8.31 3.42
CA LEU A 25 8.40 7.00 3.97
C LEU A 25 7.66 5.87 3.23
N PHE A 26 6.36 6.01 2.97
CA PHE A 26 5.60 5.04 2.18
C PHE A 26 6.04 5.01 0.72
N ILE A 27 6.35 6.16 0.11
CA ILE A 27 6.92 6.22 -1.24
C ILE A 27 8.24 5.46 -1.30
N PHE A 28 9.12 5.69 -0.33
CA PHE A 28 10.40 4.99 -0.24
C PHE A 28 10.21 3.48 -0.08
N MET A 29 9.33 3.05 0.82
CA MET A 29 8.97 1.64 0.99
C MET A 29 8.53 1.00 -0.33
N GLY A 30 7.63 1.65 -1.06
CA GLY A 30 7.11 1.16 -2.33
C GLY A 30 8.18 1.07 -3.42
N ILE A 31 9.02 2.09 -3.58
CA ILE A 31 10.12 2.10 -4.55
C ILE A 31 11.13 0.99 -4.24
N MET A 32 11.47 0.78 -2.97
CA MET A 32 12.39 -0.27 -2.54
C MET A 32 11.85 -1.66 -2.90
N LEU A 33 10.57 -1.93 -2.63
CA LEU A 33 9.94 -3.21 -2.98
C LEU A 33 9.86 -3.44 -4.49
N GLN A 34 9.59 -2.40 -5.28
CA GLN A 34 9.59 -2.49 -6.74
C GLN A 34 11.00 -2.76 -7.29
N ARG A 35 12.00 -2.03 -6.81
CA ARG A 35 13.39 -2.13 -7.29
C ARG A 35 14.09 -3.42 -6.85
N SER A 36 13.64 -4.05 -5.77
CA SER A 36 14.22 -5.29 -5.23
C SER A 36 13.82 -6.56 -5.98
N LYS A 37 13.03 -6.45 -7.07
CA LYS A 37 12.49 -7.60 -7.84
C LYS A 37 11.53 -8.53 -7.06
N VAL A 38 11.15 -8.18 -5.86
CA VAL A 38 10.16 -8.93 -5.07
C VAL A 38 8.83 -9.02 -5.82
N ALA A 39 8.43 -7.93 -6.48
CA ALA A 39 7.24 -7.86 -7.30
C ALA A 39 7.25 -8.83 -8.49
N GLU A 40 8.40 -8.95 -9.17
CA GLU A 40 8.57 -9.86 -10.31
C GLU A 40 8.49 -11.32 -9.87
N ASP A 41 9.18 -11.66 -8.78
CA ASP A 41 9.14 -13.02 -8.20
C ASP A 41 7.74 -13.41 -7.74
N LEU A 42 7.02 -12.47 -7.12
CA LEU A 42 5.62 -12.65 -6.75
C LEU A 42 4.75 -12.95 -7.96
N LEU A 43 4.87 -12.13 -9.01
CA LEU A 43 4.05 -12.31 -10.21
C LEU A 43 4.33 -13.67 -10.87
N VAL A 44 5.60 -14.04 -11.03
CA VAL A 44 5.98 -15.33 -11.62
C VAL A 44 5.44 -16.50 -10.79
N THR A 45 5.58 -16.41 -9.47
CA THR A 45 5.14 -17.48 -8.55
C THR A 45 3.62 -17.60 -8.52
N MET A 46 2.90 -16.47 -8.48
CA MET A 46 1.43 -16.45 -8.50
C MET A 46 0.88 -16.88 -9.87
N ALA A 47 1.56 -16.50 -10.97
CA ALA A 47 1.21 -16.96 -12.31
C ALA A 47 1.37 -18.47 -12.47
N GLN A 48 2.35 -19.08 -11.81
CA GLN A 48 2.52 -20.54 -11.75
C GLN A 48 1.41 -21.19 -10.91
N LEU A 49 1.03 -20.57 -9.78
CA LEU A 49 0.01 -21.09 -8.87
C LEU A 49 -1.38 -21.10 -9.51
N PHE A 50 -1.77 -20.00 -10.14
CA PHE A 50 -3.08 -19.84 -10.76
C PHE A 50 -3.11 -20.22 -12.25
N GLY A 51 -1.95 -20.57 -12.84
CA GLY A 51 -1.80 -20.85 -14.27
C GLY A 51 -2.83 -21.80 -14.86
N PRO A 52 -3.15 -22.94 -14.22
CA PRO A 52 -4.14 -23.89 -14.74
C PRO A 52 -5.58 -23.33 -14.78
N ILE A 53 -5.88 -22.30 -14.02
CA ILE A 53 -7.20 -21.69 -13.97
C ILE A 53 -7.36 -20.77 -15.19
N PRO A 54 -8.49 -20.84 -15.96
CA PRO A 54 -8.78 -19.85 -16.97
C PRO A 54 -8.75 -18.44 -16.38
N GLY A 55 -8.01 -17.52 -17.00
CA GLY A 55 -7.80 -16.18 -16.44
C GLY A 55 -6.78 -16.10 -15.32
N GLY A 56 -6.12 -17.20 -14.94
CA GLY A 56 -5.23 -17.28 -13.77
C GLY A 56 -4.09 -16.28 -13.77
N LEU A 57 -3.48 -15.98 -14.92
CA LEU A 57 -2.46 -14.94 -15.02
C LEU A 57 -3.06 -13.55 -14.72
N GLY A 58 -4.27 -13.25 -15.21
CA GLY A 58 -4.96 -12.00 -14.89
C GLY A 58 -5.28 -11.89 -13.41
N ILE A 59 -5.73 -12.98 -12.77
CA ILE A 59 -5.94 -13.05 -11.32
C ILE A 59 -4.64 -12.78 -10.57
N SER A 60 -3.52 -13.37 -11.00
CA SER A 60 -2.19 -13.13 -10.43
C SER A 60 -1.79 -11.66 -10.53
N VAL A 61 -2.04 -11.02 -11.67
CA VAL A 61 -1.77 -9.59 -11.88
C VAL A 61 -2.59 -8.72 -10.93
N VAL A 62 -3.87 -9.04 -10.70
CA VAL A 62 -4.72 -8.31 -9.74
C VAL A 62 -4.21 -8.48 -8.31
N LEU A 63 -3.90 -9.71 -7.89
CA LEU A 63 -3.42 -9.98 -6.53
C LEU A 63 -2.06 -9.33 -6.26
N VAL A 64 -1.11 -9.49 -7.18
CA VAL A 64 0.21 -8.86 -7.05
C VAL A 64 0.11 -7.34 -7.17
N GLY A 65 -0.74 -6.85 -8.07
CA GLY A 65 -1.05 -5.43 -8.19
C GLY A 65 -1.64 -4.85 -6.90
N ALA A 66 -2.57 -5.54 -6.26
CA ALA A 66 -3.13 -5.14 -4.97
C ALA A 66 -2.07 -5.09 -3.85
N LEU A 67 -1.17 -6.09 -3.79
CA LEU A 67 -0.07 -6.12 -2.83
C LEU A 67 0.93 -4.97 -3.05
N LEU A 68 1.33 -4.74 -4.31
CA LEU A 68 2.21 -3.62 -4.66
C LEU A 68 1.53 -2.27 -4.44
N ALA A 69 0.26 -2.20 -4.79
CA ALA A 69 -0.57 -1.03 -4.58
C ALA A 69 -0.59 -0.61 -3.11
N ALA A 70 -0.82 -1.56 -2.20
CA ALA A 70 -0.78 -1.34 -0.75
C ALA A 70 0.60 -0.87 -0.23
N THR A 71 1.69 -1.11 -0.98
CA THR A 71 3.03 -0.68 -0.56
C THR A 71 3.48 0.63 -1.18
N THR A 72 2.96 1.01 -2.34
CA THR A 72 3.44 2.18 -3.11
C THR A 72 2.60 3.42 -2.90
N GLY A 73 1.29 3.25 -2.76
CA GLY A 73 0.34 4.36 -2.65
C GLY A 73 0.33 5.32 -3.88
N ILE A 74 0.98 4.96 -4.99
CA ILE A 74 1.09 5.80 -6.20
C ILE A 74 0.61 5.02 -7.43
N VAL A 75 -0.55 5.41 -7.98
CA VAL A 75 -1.17 4.74 -9.14
C VAL A 75 -0.23 4.70 -10.35
N GLY A 76 0.30 5.85 -10.77
CA GLY A 76 1.12 5.93 -11.98
C GLY A 76 2.35 5.02 -11.94
N ALA A 77 3.07 5.03 -10.82
CA ALA A 77 4.24 4.17 -10.64
C ALA A 77 3.86 2.68 -10.64
N THR A 78 2.76 2.31 -9.98
CA THR A 78 2.29 0.93 -9.92
C THR A 78 1.81 0.43 -11.28
N VAL A 79 1.04 1.23 -12.03
CA VAL A 79 0.57 0.88 -13.38
C VAL A 79 1.75 0.68 -14.32
N ILE A 80 2.75 1.57 -14.29
CA ILE A 80 3.95 1.45 -15.13
C ILE A 80 4.75 0.20 -14.76
N ALA A 81 5.03 0.00 -13.47
CA ALA A 81 5.77 -1.17 -13.00
C ALA A 81 5.06 -2.48 -13.36
N MET A 82 3.76 -2.58 -13.08
CA MET A 82 2.95 -3.75 -13.44
C MET A 82 2.87 -3.93 -14.96
N GLY A 83 2.77 -2.83 -15.73
CA GLY A 83 2.78 -2.87 -17.18
C GLY A 83 4.08 -3.46 -17.74
N MET A 84 5.21 -3.01 -17.22
CA MET A 84 6.53 -3.52 -17.66
C MET A 84 6.73 -5.01 -17.35
N ILE A 85 6.23 -5.48 -16.22
CA ILE A 85 6.42 -6.87 -15.77
C ILE A 85 5.34 -7.80 -16.35
N SER A 86 4.06 -7.38 -16.28
CA SER A 86 2.91 -8.26 -16.55
C SER A 86 2.48 -8.26 -18.01
N LEU A 87 2.56 -7.11 -18.71
CA LEU A 87 2.05 -7.01 -20.08
C LEU A 87 2.77 -7.96 -21.05
N PRO A 88 4.12 -8.02 -21.06
CA PRO A 88 4.83 -8.98 -21.91
C PRO A 88 4.45 -10.43 -21.60
N ALA A 89 4.28 -10.78 -20.33
CA ALA A 89 3.87 -12.10 -19.90
C ALA A 89 2.45 -12.44 -20.37
N MET A 90 1.49 -11.51 -20.22
CA MET A 90 0.10 -11.70 -20.67
C MET A 90 0.01 -11.85 -22.19
N LEU A 91 0.73 -11.03 -22.96
CA LEU A 91 0.71 -11.08 -24.42
C LEU A 91 1.37 -12.36 -24.96
N ARG A 92 2.48 -12.82 -24.38
CA ARG A 92 3.11 -14.11 -24.72
C ARG A 92 2.17 -15.28 -24.50
N ASN A 93 1.31 -15.20 -23.48
CA ASN A 93 0.31 -16.21 -23.17
C ASN A 93 -1.04 -15.96 -23.89
N LYS A 94 -1.04 -15.18 -24.97
CA LYS A 94 -2.18 -14.94 -25.86
C LYS A 94 -3.41 -14.32 -25.19
N TYR A 95 -3.22 -13.55 -24.12
CA TYR A 95 -4.30 -12.71 -23.59
C TYR A 95 -4.68 -11.63 -24.58
N SER A 96 -5.96 -11.28 -24.63
CA SER A 96 -6.40 -10.16 -25.47
C SER A 96 -5.80 -8.85 -24.96
N HIS A 97 -5.40 -7.96 -25.87
CA HIS A 97 -4.76 -6.68 -25.53
C HIS A 97 -5.64 -5.86 -24.59
N SER A 98 -6.95 -5.77 -24.85
CA SER A 98 -7.88 -4.99 -24.02
C SER A 98 -8.02 -5.54 -22.61
N LEU A 99 -8.08 -6.87 -22.43
CA LEU A 99 -8.16 -7.47 -21.10
C LEU A 99 -6.84 -7.32 -20.36
N ALA A 100 -5.69 -7.50 -21.02
CA ALA A 100 -4.38 -7.37 -20.41
C ALA A 100 -4.13 -5.94 -19.91
N THR A 101 -4.32 -4.93 -20.78
CA THR A 101 -4.13 -3.53 -20.40
C THR A 101 -5.15 -3.06 -19.36
N GLY A 102 -6.43 -3.45 -19.53
CA GLY A 102 -7.48 -3.14 -18.56
C GLY A 102 -7.20 -3.72 -17.17
N THR A 103 -6.76 -4.98 -17.08
CA THR A 103 -6.40 -5.62 -15.83
C THR A 103 -5.22 -4.91 -15.14
N ILE A 104 -4.18 -4.54 -15.89
CA ILE A 104 -3.00 -3.83 -15.36
C ILE A 104 -3.40 -2.45 -14.84
N CYS A 105 -4.16 -1.68 -15.62
CA CYS A 105 -4.63 -0.37 -15.18
C CYS A 105 -5.53 -0.47 -13.94
N ALA A 106 -6.49 -1.40 -13.95
CA ALA A 106 -7.39 -1.61 -12.82
C ALA A 106 -6.63 -2.04 -11.55
N SER A 107 -5.69 -3.00 -11.65
CA SER A 107 -4.89 -3.43 -10.51
C SER A 107 -4.01 -2.33 -9.95
N GLY A 108 -3.45 -1.47 -10.82
CA GLY A 108 -2.62 -0.35 -10.39
C GLY A 108 -3.39 0.75 -9.65
N THR A 109 -4.68 0.96 -9.96
CA THR A 109 -5.51 1.95 -9.26
C THR A 109 -5.83 1.54 -7.82
N LEU A 110 -5.74 0.27 -7.47
CA LEU A 110 -5.94 -0.22 -6.11
C LEU A 110 -5.03 0.46 -5.08
N GLY A 111 -3.86 0.99 -5.51
CA GLY A 111 -2.91 1.68 -4.64
C GLY A 111 -3.42 2.95 -3.97
N GLN A 112 -4.49 3.53 -4.47
CA GLN A 112 -5.12 4.67 -3.83
C GLN A 112 -6.26 4.28 -2.88
N ILE A 113 -6.73 3.03 -2.98
CA ILE A 113 -7.90 2.54 -2.25
C ILE A 113 -7.47 1.63 -1.10
N ILE A 114 -6.51 0.72 -1.36
CA ILE A 114 -6.04 -0.22 -0.33
C ILE A 114 -5.01 0.49 0.57
N PRO A 115 -5.22 0.52 1.90
CA PRO A 115 -4.25 1.08 2.83
C PRO A 115 -2.91 0.29 2.84
N PRO A 116 -1.79 1.00 3.13
CA PRO A 116 -1.62 2.42 3.34
C PRO A 116 -1.64 3.24 2.03
N SER A 117 -2.49 4.24 1.96
CA SER A 117 -2.71 5.07 0.77
C SER A 117 -2.36 6.52 1.05
N ILE A 118 -1.58 7.14 0.17
CA ILE A 118 -1.19 8.55 0.27
C ILE A 118 -2.41 9.46 0.16
N VAL A 119 -3.38 9.12 -0.70
CA VAL A 119 -4.61 9.91 -0.85
C VAL A 119 -5.42 9.89 0.44
N LEU A 120 -5.53 8.75 1.11
CA LEU A 120 -6.26 8.66 2.38
C LEU A 120 -5.55 9.45 3.49
N ILE A 121 -4.22 9.51 3.50
CA ILE A 121 -3.45 10.34 4.45
C ILE A 121 -3.75 11.82 4.23
N ILE A 122 -3.66 12.29 2.97
CA ILE A 122 -3.95 13.68 2.63
C ILE A 122 -5.42 14.03 2.93
N LEU A 123 -6.33 13.13 2.60
CA LEU A 123 -7.76 13.32 2.86
C LEU A 123 -8.03 13.43 4.36
N ALA A 124 -7.44 12.56 5.17
CA ALA A 124 -7.55 12.60 6.63
C ALA A 124 -7.02 13.93 7.20
N ASP A 125 -5.87 14.40 6.72
CA ASP A 125 -5.28 15.67 7.12
C ASP A 125 -6.20 16.86 6.80
N GLN A 126 -6.78 16.87 5.59
CA GLN A 126 -7.71 17.93 5.18
C GLN A 126 -9.02 17.89 5.96
N LEU A 127 -9.59 16.70 6.18
CA LEU A 127 -10.83 16.53 6.96
C LEU A 127 -10.61 16.89 8.43
N SER A 128 -9.49 16.48 9.03
CA SER A 128 -9.13 16.87 10.40
C SER A 128 -9.02 18.40 10.52
N SER A 129 -8.32 19.03 9.59
CA SER A 129 -8.16 20.48 9.54
C SER A 129 -9.50 21.22 9.42
N ALA A 130 -10.41 20.70 8.58
CA ALA A 130 -11.76 21.26 8.43
C ALA A 130 -12.61 21.06 9.69
N ALA A 131 -12.51 19.89 10.34
CA ALA A 131 -13.20 19.60 11.60
C ALA A 131 -12.73 20.52 12.73
N ASP A 132 -11.41 20.76 12.83
CA ASP A 132 -10.85 21.67 13.84
C ASP A 132 -11.34 23.12 13.65
N GLN A 133 -11.40 23.59 12.40
CA GLN A 133 -11.95 24.92 12.09
C GLN A 133 -13.45 25.01 12.42
N ALA A 134 -14.22 23.99 12.08
CA ALA A 134 -15.65 23.95 12.38
C ALA A 134 -15.91 23.84 13.89
N SER A 135 -15.10 23.09 14.63
CA SER A 135 -15.13 23.01 16.10
C SER A 135 -14.83 24.37 16.73
N ALA A 136 -13.78 25.06 16.24
CA ALA A 136 -13.45 26.39 16.73
C ALA A 136 -14.58 27.42 16.51
N MET A 137 -15.21 27.39 15.33
CA MET A 137 -16.36 28.24 15.02
C MET A 137 -17.57 27.95 15.95
N ARG A 138 -17.85 26.65 16.17
CA ARG A 138 -18.92 26.22 17.08
C ARG A 138 -18.66 26.65 18.51
N LYS A 139 -17.46 26.48 19.01
CA LYS A 139 -17.06 26.90 20.35
C LYS A 139 -17.21 28.43 20.52
N ALA A 140 -16.82 29.19 19.49
CA ALA A 140 -17.01 30.65 19.49
C ALA A 140 -18.50 31.03 19.53
N ALA A 141 -19.31 30.44 18.67
CA ALA A 141 -20.77 30.71 18.65
C ALA A 141 -21.47 30.27 19.95
N TYR A 142 -21.12 29.14 20.51
CA TYR A 142 -21.64 28.66 21.80
C TYR A 142 -21.33 29.63 22.93
N ARG A 143 -20.08 30.13 22.99
CA ARG A 143 -19.65 31.13 23.97
C ARG A 143 -20.42 32.45 23.81
N GLU A 144 -20.70 32.87 22.59
CA GLU A 144 -21.45 34.09 22.32
C GLU A 144 -22.92 34.00 22.77
N ILE A 145 -23.52 32.81 22.62
CA ILE A 145 -24.94 32.57 22.97
C ILE A 145 -25.11 32.29 24.48
N THR A 146 -24.23 31.49 25.08
CA THR A 146 -24.41 31.00 26.47
C THR A 146 -23.59 31.77 27.50
N GLY A 147 -22.55 32.49 27.06
CA GLY A 147 -21.56 33.11 27.96
C GLY A 147 -20.59 32.11 28.60
N GLU A 148 -20.73 30.79 28.35
CA GLU A 148 -19.88 29.74 28.91
C GLU A 148 -18.62 29.53 28.06
N PHE A 149 -17.47 29.34 28.73
CA PHE A 149 -16.17 29.14 28.07
C PHE A 149 -15.98 27.71 27.60
N SER A 150 -16.73 26.73 28.12
CA SER A 150 -16.59 25.32 27.86
C SER A 150 -17.85 24.77 27.18
N MET A 151 -17.72 24.33 25.93
CA MET A 151 -18.78 23.65 25.21
C MET A 151 -18.79 22.16 25.59
N PRO A 152 -19.93 21.53 25.88
CA PRO A 152 -20.02 20.09 26.15
C PRO A 152 -19.46 19.28 24.97
N SER A 153 -18.69 18.23 25.28
CA SER A 153 -18.04 17.37 24.28
C SER A 153 -19.02 16.67 23.30
N VAL A 154 -20.27 16.49 23.74
CA VAL A 154 -21.34 15.90 22.89
C VAL A 154 -21.71 16.81 21.70
N LEU A 155 -21.43 18.11 21.80
CA LEU A 155 -21.67 19.07 20.73
C LEU A 155 -20.45 19.31 19.85
N ASP A 156 -19.30 18.73 20.19
CA ASP A 156 -18.08 18.91 19.43
C ASP A 156 -18.09 18.04 18.16
N ILE A 157 -17.29 18.43 17.17
CA ILE A 157 -17.16 17.70 15.90
C ILE A 157 -16.00 16.73 16.06
N SER A 158 -16.26 15.43 15.81
CA SER A 158 -15.20 14.44 15.78
C SER A 158 -14.31 14.62 14.54
N SER A 159 -13.01 14.71 14.74
CA SER A 159 -12.04 14.70 13.64
C SER A 159 -11.82 13.27 13.16
N ALA A 160 -11.64 13.10 11.83
CA ALA A 160 -11.28 11.80 11.24
C ALA A 160 -9.76 11.65 11.20
N SER A 161 -9.26 10.60 11.82
CA SER A 161 -7.82 10.26 11.76
C SER A 161 -7.45 9.50 10.48
N ALA A 162 -6.16 9.46 10.13
CA ALA A 162 -5.69 8.63 9.03
C ALA A 162 -5.94 7.12 9.29
N GLY A 163 -5.90 6.69 10.55
CA GLY A 163 -6.26 5.33 10.96
C GLY A 163 -7.72 5.00 10.67
N ASP A 164 -8.65 5.92 10.97
CA ASP A 164 -10.08 5.75 10.66
C ASP A 164 -10.33 5.66 9.16
N MET A 165 -9.63 6.49 8.35
CA MET A 165 -9.69 6.43 6.90
C MET A 165 -9.18 5.09 6.35
N PHE A 166 -8.10 4.56 6.92
CA PHE A 166 -7.55 3.26 6.54
C PHE A 166 -8.51 2.12 6.89
N MET A 167 -9.09 2.16 8.09
CA MET A 167 -10.07 1.16 8.51
C MET A 167 -11.30 1.18 7.61
N GLY A 168 -11.82 2.37 7.31
CA GLY A 168 -12.97 2.54 6.43
C GLY A 168 -12.73 2.10 4.99
N ALA A 169 -11.50 2.26 4.46
CA ALA A 169 -11.14 1.90 3.09
C ALA A 169 -10.76 0.43 2.90
N PHE A 170 -10.39 -0.27 3.97
CA PHE A 170 -9.88 -1.63 3.90
C PHE A 170 -10.89 -2.61 3.31
N VAL A 171 -12.11 -2.64 3.85
CA VAL A 171 -13.17 -3.57 3.38
C VAL A 171 -13.60 -3.24 1.94
N PRO A 172 -13.92 -1.99 1.57
CA PRO A 172 -14.22 -1.64 0.19
C PRO A 172 -13.08 -1.99 -0.79
N GLY A 173 -11.83 -1.80 -0.38
CA GLY A 173 -10.66 -2.19 -1.17
C GLY A 173 -10.61 -3.68 -1.47
N LEU A 174 -10.83 -4.53 -0.47
CA LEU A 174 -10.88 -5.99 -0.63
C LEU A 174 -12.08 -6.43 -1.51
N VAL A 175 -13.23 -5.80 -1.34
CA VAL A 175 -14.41 -6.05 -2.19
C VAL A 175 -14.08 -5.73 -3.66
N LEU A 176 -13.38 -4.63 -3.91
CA LEU A 176 -12.99 -4.25 -5.27
C LEU A 176 -12.00 -5.26 -5.89
N VAL A 177 -11.02 -5.74 -5.12
CA VAL A 177 -10.11 -6.82 -5.55
C VAL A 177 -10.92 -8.08 -5.93
N ALA A 178 -11.86 -8.48 -5.09
CA ALA A 178 -12.72 -9.63 -5.35
C ALA A 178 -13.56 -9.43 -6.63
N LEU A 179 -14.12 -8.25 -6.84
CA LEU A 179 -14.87 -7.93 -8.06
C LEU A 179 -14.00 -7.98 -9.33
N TYR A 180 -12.75 -7.52 -9.26
CA TYR A 180 -11.82 -7.64 -10.39
C TYR A 180 -11.48 -9.09 -10.70
N ILE A 181 -11.23 -9.91 -9.67
CA ILE A 181 -10.99 -11.34 -9.83
C ILE A 181 -12.20 -12.04 -10.44
N LEU A 182 -13.40 -11.75 -9.93
CA LEU A 182 -14.65 -12.30 -10.45
C LEU A 182 -14.89 -11.89 -11.91
N TYR A 183 -14.63 -10.63 -12.26
CA TYR A 183 -14.76 -10.15 -13.65
C TYR A 183 -13.82 -10.90 -14.60
N ILE A 184 -12.56 -11.09 -14.20
CA ILE A 184 -11.56 -11.82 -15.00
C ILE A 184 -11.98 -13.28 -15.15
N LEU A 185 -12.38 -13.92 -14.06
CA LEU A 185 -12.85 -15.30 -14.07
C LEU A 185 -14.08 -15.47 -14.97
N PHE A 186 -15.08 -14.60 -14.83
CA PHE A 186 -16.28 -14.59 -15.64
C PHE A 186 -15.95 -14.42 -17.14
N THR A 187 -15.07 -13.46 -17.45
CA THR A 187 -14.64 -13.22 -18.83
C THR A 187 -13.87 -14.42 -19.38
N ALA A 188 -13.03 -15.06 -18.59
CA ALA A 188 -12.26 -16.24 -18.99
C ALA A 188 -13.15 -17.47 -19.24
N ILE A 189 -14.23 -17.63 -18.48
CA ILE A 189 -15.19 -18.73 -18.66
C ILE A 189 -16.04 -18.49 -19.92
N ILE A 190 -16.57 -17.28 -20.12
CA ILE A 190 -17.46 -17.00 -21.27
C ILE A 190 -16.66 -16.88 -22.57
N ARG A 191 -15.45 -16.32 -22.50
CA ARG A 191 -14.58 -16.08 -23.66
C ARG A 191 -13.19 -16.63 -23.44
N PRO A 192 -12.98 -17.97 -23.43
CA PRO A 192 -11.71 -18.59 -23.08
C PRO A 192 -10.55 -18.17 -23.99
N LYS A 193 -10.84 -17.68 -25.20
CA LYS A 193 -9.83 -17.13 -26.10
C LYS A 193 -9.23 -15.79 -25.62
N MET A 194 -9.91 -15.06 -24.73
CA MET A 194 -9.43 -13.77 -24.24
C MET A 194 -8.44 -13.91 -23.05
N ALA A 195 -8.57 -15.00 -22.28
CA ALA A 195 -7.75 -15.27 -21.11
C ALA A 195 -7.47 -16.78 -21.00
N PRO A 196 -6.65 -17.35 -21.90
CA PRO A 196 -6.37 -18.78 -21.90
C PRO A 196 -5.61 -19.20 -20.64
N PRO A 197 -5.84 -20.43 -20.13
CA PRO A 197 -5.07 -20.98 -19.04
C PRO A 197 -3.62 -21.19 -19.47
N ILE A 198 -2.69 -21.07 -18.52
CA ILE A 198 -1.27 -21.30 -18.76
C ILE A 198 -0.92 -22.66 -18.19
N GLY A 199 -0.43 -23.56 -19.04
CA GLY A 199 0.05 -24.86 -18.59
C GLY A 199 1.31 -24.67 -17.72
N TYR A 200 1.24 -25.09 -16.47
CA TYR A 200 2.42 -25.23 -15.64
C TYR A 200 2.95 -26.65 -15.81
N SER A 201 4.17 -26.78 -16.33
CA SER A 201 4.83 -28.08 -16.58
C SER A 201 5.54 -28.68 -15.36
N GLY A 202 5.54 -27.98 -14.22
CA GLY A 202 6.14 -28.43 -12.97
C GLY A 202 5.16 -29.20 -12.09
N ALA A 203 5.68 -30.03 -11.18
CA ALA A 203 4.88 -30.67 -10.16
C ALA A 203 4.49 -29.67 -9.06
N TYR A 204 3.23 -29.73 -8.61
CA TYR A 204 2.78 -29.02 -7.40
C TYR A 204 3.25 -29.76 -6.15
N ASP A 205 4.57 -29.79 -5.96
CA ASP A 205 5.22 -30.47 -4.85
C ASP A 205 5.36 -29.53 -3.64
N ARG A 206 5.70 -30.12 -2.48
CA ARG A 206 5.99 -29.37 -1.25
C ARG A 206 7.02 -28.25 -1.47
N GLN A 207 8.02 -28.47 -2.33
CA GLN A 207 9.01 -27.46 -2.68
C GLN A 207 8.39 -26.25 -3.39
N PHE A 208 7.41 -26.48 -4.28
CA PHE A 208 6.67 -25.40 -4.93
C PHE A 208 5.84 -24.61 -3.92
N LEU A 209 5.15 -25.29 -2.97
CA LEU A 209 4.38 -24.61 -1.93
C LEU A 209 5.26 -23.73 -1.04
N VAL A 210 6.43 -24.23 -0.65
CA VAL A 210 7.43 -23.46 0.11
C VAL A 210 7.89 -22.23 -0.69
N LYS A 211 8.13 -22.38 -2.00
CA LYS A 211 8.50 -21.26 -2.87
C LYS A 211 7.39 -20.19 -2.92
N VAL A 212 6.13 -20.61 -3.02
CA VAL A 212 4.97 -19.69 -2.98
C VAL A 212 4.91 -18.95 -1.65
N LEU A 213 5.02 -19.68 -0.54
CA LEU A 213 5.02 -19.07 0.80
C LEU A 213 6.20 -18.11 1.00
N MET A 214 7.40 -18.48 0.58
CA MET A 214 8.59 -17.61 0.68
C MET A 214 8.50 -16.37 -0.19
N ALA A 215 7.77 -16.40 -1.30
CA ALA A 215 7.54 -15.23 -2.12
C ALA A 215 6.46 -14.29 -1.52
N LEU A 216 5.38 -14.88 -0.96
CA LEU A 216 4.23 -14.13 -0.43
C LEU A 216 4.45 -13.60 0.99
N LEU A 217 5.09 -14.40 1.85
CA LEU A 217 5.17 -14.12 3.28
C LEU A 217 5.87 -12.77 3.60
N PRO A 218 7.04 -12.43 2.98
CA PRO A 218 7.74 -11.21 3.31
C PRO A 218 6.92 -9.93 3.02
N PRO A 219 6.38 -9.71 1.80
CA PRO A 219 5.60 -8.49 1.56
C PRO A 219 4.27 -8.47 2.32
N LEU A 220 3.62 -9.61 2.52
CA LEU A 220 2.42 -9.69 3.35
C LEU A 220 2.72 -9.36 4.81
N SER A 221 3.79 -9.91 5.38
CA SER A 221 4.17 -9.61 6.78
C SER A 221 4.47 -8.13 6.97
N LEU A 222 5.13 -7.49 5.99
CA LEU A 222 5.38 -6.05 6.03
C LEU A 222 4.08 -5.24 6.04
N ILE A 223 3.14 -5.57 5.15
CA ILE A 223 1.83 -4.90 5.10
C ILE A 223 1.08 -5.12 6.42
N PHE A 224 1.06 -6.35 6.95
CA PHE A 224 0.41 -6.65 8.22
C PHE A 224 1.02 -5.91 9.40
N VAL A 225 2.34 -5.79 9.47
CA VAL A 225 3.03 -5.05 10.54
C VAL A 225 2.71 -3.57 10.43
N VAL A 226 2.83 -2.99 9.24
CA VAL A 226 2.57 -1.56 9.01
C VAL A 226 1.10 -1.23 9.26
N LEU A 227 0.18 -1.91 8.56
CA LEU A 227 -1.24 -1.63 8.66
C LEU A 227 -1.80 -2.04 10.04
N GLY A 228 -1.40 -3.20 10.53
CA GLY A 228 -1.82 -3.70 11.84
C GLY A 228 -1.41 -2.77 12.98
N SER A 229 -0.19 -2.21 12.95
CA SER A 229 0.26 -1.26 13.97
C SER A 229 -0.56 0.04 13.98
N ILE A 230 -0.99 0.51 12.80
CA ILE A 230 -1.86 1.70 12.68
C ILE A 230 -3.28 1.38 13.18
N LEU A 231 -3.87 0.27 12.73
CA LEU A 231 -5.25 -0.09 13.06
C LEU A 231 -5.43 -0.43 14.55
N THR A 232 -4.41 -0.98 15.18
CA THR A 232 -4.41 -1.25 16.63
C THR A 232 -4.06 -0.03 17.49
N GLY A 233 -3.68 1.09 16.84
CA GLY A 233 -3.28 2.32 17.55
C GLY A 233 -1.93 2.23 18.25
N VAL A 234 -1.13 1.18 18.00
CA VAL A 234 0.21 0.99 18.60
C VAL A 234 1.22 1.95 17.99
N ALA A 235 1.07 2.27 16.71
CA ALA A 235 1.95 3.19 16.00
C ALA A 235 1.16 4.28 15.29
N THR A 236 1.73 5.48 15.26
CA THR A 236 1.25 6.56 14.38
C THR A 236 1.56 6.21 12.94
N VAL A 237 0.91 6.89 11.99
CA VAL A 237 1.13 6.69 10.55
C VAL A 237 2.59 6.90 10.16
N ASN A 238 3.28 7.86 10.81
CA ASN A 238 4.71 8.13 10.59
C ASN A 238 5.60 7.01 11.10
N GLN A 239 5.34 6.53 12.32
CA GLN A 239 6.10 5.42 12.91
C GLN A 239 5.93 4.15 12.08
N ALA A 240 4.70 3.86 11.65
CA ALA A 240 4.42 2.73 10.79
C ALA A 240 5.08 2.87 9.41
N GLY A 241 5.11 4.09 8.84
CA GLY A 241 5.85 4.39 7.61
C GLY A 241 7.36 4.16 7.77
N ALA A 242 7.95 4.57 8.89
CA ALA A 242 9.37 4.33 9.19
C ALA A 242 9.67 2.82 9.32
N VAL A 243 8.84 2.07 10.04
CA VAL A 243 8.95 0.60 10.14
C VAL A 243 8.82 -0.05 8.77
N GLY A 244 7.88 0.42 7.94
CA GLY A 244 7.71 -0.03 6.57
C GLY A 244 8.94 0.22 5.69
N ALA A 245 9.53 1.42 5.78
CA ALA A 245 10.73 1.78 5.04
C ALA A 245 11.93 0.90 5.42
N VAL A 246 12.16 0.69 6.72
CA VAL A 246 13.23 -0.21 7.23
C VAL A 246 12.97 -1.65 6.80
N GLY A 247 11.74 -2.14 6.95
CA GLY A 247 11.37 -3.49 6.52
C GLY A 247 11.57 -3.73 5.02
N ALA A 248 11.25 -2.73 4.18
CA ALA A 248 11.47 -2.81 2.74
C ALA A 248 12.97 -2.82 2.39
N MET A 249 13.80 -2.03 3.08
CA MET A 249 15.26 -2.08 2.92
C MET A 249 15.82 -3.45 3.25
N LEU A 250 15.33 -4.06 4.33
CA LEU A 250 15.74 -5.41 4.71
C LEU A 250 15.40 -6.45 3.65
N MET A 251 14.15 -6.45 3.18
CA MET A 251 13.71 -7.37 2.13
C MET A 251 14.52 -7.19 0.86
N ALA A 252 14.77 -5.93 0.45
CA ALA A 252 15.60 -5.61 -0.69
C ALA A 252 17.05 -6.12 -0.51
N GLY A 253 17.63 -5.90 0.67
CA GLY A 253 18.98 -6.36 1.02
C GLY A 253 19.09 -7.88 0.94
N TYR A 254 18.15 -8.61 1.54
CA TYR A 254 18.13 -10.09 1.45
C TYR A 254 17.97 -10.59 0.02
N ARG A 255 17.14 -9.94 -0.79
CA ARG A 255 16.86 -10.37 -2.16
C ARG A 255 18.02 -10.11 -3.10
N LEU A 256 18.70 -8.97 -2.96
CA LEU A 256 19.82 -8.59 -3.83
C LEU A 256 21.12 -9.32 -3.48
N HIS A 257 21.30 -9.77 -2.25
CA HIS A 257 22.56 -10.36 -1.74
C HIS A 257 22.61 -11.89 -1.80
N HIS A 258 21.83 -12.52 -2.66
CA HIS A 258 21.71 -13.99 -2.72
C HIS A 258 22.99 -14.72 -3.15
N ARG A 259 24.14 -14.06 -3.32
CA ARG A 259 25.39 -14.61 -3.85
C ARG A 259 26.61 -14.56 -2.92
N ASP A 260 26.56 -13.94 -1.73
CA ASP A 260 27.77 -13.76 -0.90
C ASP A 260 27.56 -14.16 0.57
N GLU A 261 28.66 -14.53 1.24
CA GLU A 261 28.72 -15.01 2.65
C GLU A 261 28.23 -14.01 3.71
N ARG A 262 27.93 -12.75 3.33
CA ARG A 262 27.42 -11.70 4.21
C ARG A 262 25.88 -11.68 4.33
N ARG A 263 25.24 -12.83 4.22
CA ARG A 263 23.79 -13.01 4.21
C ARG A 263 23.04 -12.41 5.41
N TYR A 264 23.72 -12.26 6.53
CA TYR A 264 23.12 -11.78 7.78
C TYR A 264 23.32 -10.28 8.05
N TRP A 265 24.16 -9.61 7.27
CA TRP A 265 24.45 -8.18 7.50
C TRP A 265 23.21 -7.25 7.44
N PRO A 266 22.28 -7.40 6.47
CA PRO A 266 21.08 -6.58 6.44
C PRO A 266 20.17 -6.77 7.67
N ALA A 267 20.09 -8.01 8.19
CA ALA A 267 19.34 -8.29 9.42
C ALA A 267 19.99 -7.65 10.65
N PHE A 268 21.32 -7.71 10.72
CA PHE A 268 22.06 -7.05 11.81
C PHE A 268 21.91 -5.52 11.79
N ILE A 269 22.00 -4.91 10.60
CA ILE A 269 21.80 -3.46 10.44
C ILE A 269 20.39 -3.06 10.88
N ALA A 270 19.37 -3.84 10.53
CA ALA A 270 18.01 -3.51 10.93
C ALA A 270 17.73 -3.72 12.40
N ILE A 271 18.17 -4.85 12.96
CA ILE A 271 18.03 -5.09 14.39
C ILE A 271 18.75 -3.98 15.16
N PHE A 272 19.95 -3.60 14.72
CA PHE A 272 20.70 -2.51 15.34
C PHE A 272 19.99 -1.15 15.17
N SER A 273 19.40 -0.88 14.01
CA SER A 273 18.63 0.35 13.76
C SER A 273 17.35 0.42 14.59
N VAL A 274 16.64 -0.69 14.75
CA VAL A 274 15.44 -0.76 15.61
C VAL A 274 15.82 -0.60 17.08
N ILE A 275 16.90 -1.24 17.52
CA ILE A 275 17.40 -1.08 18.89
C ILE A 275 17.87 0.36 19.13
N ALA A 276 18.61 0.95 18.18
CA ALA A 276 19.08 2.34 18.29
C ALA A 276 17.92 3.34 18.33
N LEU A 277 16.86 3.14 17.52
CA LEU A 277 15.63 3.94 17.57
C LEU A 277 14.88 3.75 18.89
N GLY A 278 14.84 2.55 19.45
CA GLY A 278 14.24 2.28 20.76
C GLY A 278 15.01 2.89 21.94
N PHE A 279 16.29 3.24 21.75
CA PHE A 279 17.09 3.97 22.76
C PHE A 279 16.98 5.51 22.63
N ILE A 280 16.47 6.04 21.53
CA ILE A 280 16.32 7.47 21.24
C ILE A 280 14.92 7.97 21.63
N VAL A 281 13.94 7.07 21.76
CA VAL A 281 12.57 7.36 22.20
C VAL A 281 12.41 7.01 23.69
#